data_67078fd6cc6ac5578f822473e252acfd
#
_entry.id   67078fd6cc6ac5578f822473e252acfd
#
_cell.length_a   1.000
_cell.length_b   1.000
_cell.length_c   1.000
_cell.angle_alpha   90.00
_cell.angle_beta   90.00
_cell.angle_gamma   90.00
#
_symmetry.space_group_name_H-M   'P 1'
#
loop_
_entity.id
_entity.type
_entity.pdbx_description
1 polymer ?
#
loop_
_entity_poly.entity_id
_entity_poly.type
_entity_poly.pdbx_seq_one_letter_code
_entity_poly.pdbx_strand_id
1 'polypeptide(L)'
;MKLYGMLDSPYVRRVAISLDCYGVPFEHHPLSVFSDFEAFARINPVVKAPTLVLDDGTVLMDSNLILDHFEAQASRPLLPPTDRHRVLARTGLALVACEKAVQVVYERRLRPETKQHGPWLERVSLQLRAACAGLEASARAEEDTLDQAAISSAVAWAFIQHVAADLIDPANYPGWSREARALNDSALFRRYPLEPAAPTQIPIRTQSEPDYSI
;
A
#
# COMPACT_ATOMS: atom_id res chain seq x y z
N MET A 1 6.04 5.76 -18.97
CA MET A 1 5.36 4.71 -18.15
C MET A 1 4.15 5.29 -17.45
N LYS A 2 3.14 4.45 -17.06
CA LYS A 2 1.90 4.91 -16.44
C LYS A 2 1.60 4.07 -15.20
N LEU A 3 1.47 4.73 -14.03
CA LEU A 3 1.10 4.09 -12.76
C LEU A 3 -0.40 4.27 -12.51
N TYR A 4 -1.13 3.18 -12.40
CA TYR A 4 -2.57 3.15 -12.15
C TYR A 4 -2.89 2.72 -10.71
N GLY A 5 -3.81 3.44 -10.09
CA GLY A 5 -4.32 3.23 -8.76
C GLY A 5 -4.41 4.52 -7.95
N MET A 6 -5.28 4.55 -6.96
CA MET A 6 -5.45 5.67 -6.03
C MET A 6 -4.31 5.74 -5.01
N LEU A 7 -3.90 6.93 -4.57
CA LEU A 7 -2.87 7.12 -3.54
C LEU A 7 -3.36 6.83 -2.11
N ASP A 8 -4.66 6.58 -1.91
CA ASP A 8 -5.18 6.01 -0.66
C ASP A 8 -4.70 4.55 -0.44
N SER A 9 -4.36 3.85 -1.54
CA SER A 9 -3.72 2.54 -1.45
C SER A 9 -2.27 2.66 -0.97
N PRO A 10 -1.90 2.01 0.14
CA PRO A 10 -0.52 2.04 0.63
C PRO A 10 0.45 1.41 -0.38
N TYR A 11 -0.02 0.48 -1.20
CA TYR A 11 0.81 -0.18 -2.21
C TYR A 11 1.07 0.70 -3.43
N VAL A 12 0.10 1.50 -3.87
CA VAL A 12 0.27 2.49 -4.93
C VAL A 12 1.20 3.61 -4.46
N ARG A 13 0.92 4.16 -3.27
CA ARG A 13 1.68 5.26 -2.70
C ARG A 13 3.17 4.90 -2.50
N ARG A 14 3.46 3.68 -1.98
CA ARG A 14 4.85 3.24 -1.83
C ARG A 14 5.57 3.11 -3.17
N VAL A 15 4.89 2.64 -4.22
CA VAL A 15 5.47 2.54 -5.57
C VAL A 15 5.76 3.93 -6.11
N ALA A 16 4.81 4.87 -6.04
CA ALA A 16 5.00 6.24 -6.53
C ALA A 16 6.21 6.93 -5.87
N ILE A 17 6.32 6.85 -4.55
CA ILE A 17 7.45 7.42 -3.80
C ILE A 17 8.77 6.75 -4.18
N SER A 18 8.79 5.43 -4.30
CA SER A 18 10.01 4.69 -4.63
C SER A 18 10.48 4.95 -6.06
N LEU A 19 9.57 5.04 -7.04
CA LEU A 19 9.91 5.39 -8.43
C LEU A 19 10.54 6.79 -8.51
N ASP A 20 10.02 7.75 -7.74
CA ASP A 20 10.62 9.08 -7.63
C ASP A 20 12.04 9.02 -7.04
N CYS A 21 12.26 8.22 -5.98
CA CYS A 21 13.59 8.00 -5.41
C CYS A 21 14.56 7.37 -6.40
N TYR A 22 14.11 6.48 -7.28
CA TYR A 22 14.93 5.90 -8.36
C TYR A 22 15.17 6.88 -9.52
N GLY A 23 14.50 8.03 -9.53
CA GLY A 23 14.55 8.98 -10.65
C GLY A 23 13.84 8.46 -11.89
N VAL A 24 12.87 7.57 -11.73
CA VAL A 24 12.08 6.97 -12.82
C VAL A 24 10.84 7.82 -13.07
N PRO A 25 10.73 8.48 -14.25
CA PRO A 25 9.57 9.30 -14.58
C PRO A 25 8.35 8.41 -14.90
N PHE A 26 7.20 8.79 -14.37
CA PHE A 26 5.92 8.14 -14.65
C PHE A 26 4.76 9.14 -14.61
N GLU A 27 3.69 8.82 -15.31
CA GLU A 27 2.41 9.52 -15.24
C GLU A 27 1.49 8.77 -14.27
N HIS A 28 0.93 9.46 -13.28
CA HIS A 28 0.00 8.87 -12.32
C HIS A 28 -1.44 8.98 -12.82
N HIS A 29 -2.14 7.85 -12.87
CA HIS A 29 -3.55 7.72 -13.24
C HIS A 29 -4.36 7.23 -12.03
N PRO A 30 -5.11 8.10 -11.32
CA PRO A 30 -5.82 7.75 -10.10
C PRO A 30 -7.14 7.02 -10.42
N LEU A 31 -7.06 5.76 -10.84
CA LEU A 31 -8.22 4.90 -11.05
C LEU A 31 -8.47 4.03 -9.82
N SER A 32 -9.73 4.02 -9.36
CA SER A 32 -10.17 3.16 -8.25
C SER A 32 -10.48 1.75 -8.75
N VAL A 33 -10.00 0.73 -8.04
CA VAL A 33 -10.37 -0.67 -8.30
C VAL A 33 -11.84 -0.98 -7.96
N PHE A 34 -12.55 -0.02 -7.36
CA PHE A 34 -13.97 -0.13 -7.01
C PHE A 34 -14.85 0.67 -7.96
N SER A 35 -14.77 2.01 -7.94
CA SER A 35 -15.63 2.88 -8.75
C SER A 35 -15.31 2.82 -10.24
N ASP A 36 -14.03 2.61 -10.60
CA ASP A 36 -13.56 2.60 -11.99
C ASP A 36 -13.25 1.18 -12.49
N PHE A 37 -13.93 0.16 -11.94
CA PHE A 37 -13.65 -1.25 -12.18
C PHE A 37 -13.51 -1.58 -13.68
N GLU A 38 -14.47 -1.18 -14.51
CA GLU A 38 -14.49 -1.47 -15.95
C GLU A 38 -13.36 -0.73 -16.71
N ALA A 39 -13.04 0.50 -16.28
CA ALA A 39 -11.93 1.26 -16.87
C ALA A 39 -10.59 0.61 -16.49
N PHE A 40 -10.46 0.19 -15.24
CA PHE A 40 -9.27 -0.49 -14.75
C PHE A 40 -9.09 -1.86 -15.44
N ALA A 41 -10.18 -2.63 -15.60
CA ALA A 41 -10.15 -3.96 -16.24
C ALA A 41 -9.66 -3.93 -17.69
N ARG A 42 -9.88 -2.81 -18.42
CA ARG A 42 -9.32 -2.64 -19.77
C ARG A 42 -7.80 -2.47 -19.80
N ILE A 43 -7.20 -2.07 -18.67
CA ILE A 43 -5.75 -1.88 -18.53
C ILE A 43 -5.13 -3.15 -17.97
N ASN A 44 -5.71 -3.65 -16.87
CA ASN A 44 -5.30 -4.88 -16.21
C ASN A 44 -6.57 -5.67 -15.83
N PRO A 45 -6.87 -6.79 -16.52
CA PRO A 45 -8.06 -7.60 -16.27
C PRO A 45 -8.17 -8.15 -14.85
N VAL A 46 -7.03 -8.24 -14.12
CA VAL A 46 -7.01 -8.66 -12.70
C VAL A 46 -7.56 -7.58 -11.76
N VAL A 47 -7.65 -6.32 -12.23
CA VAL A 47 -8.12 -5.14 -11.46
C VAL A 47 -7.38 -5.02 -10.12
N LYS A 48 -6.04 -5.07 -10.20
CA LYS A 48 -5.16 -5.00 -9.02
C LYS A 48 -4.31 -3.73 -9.04
N ALA A 49 -4.45 -2.90 -8.03
CA ALA A 49 -3.58 -1.73 -7.80
C ALA A 49 -2.44 -2.08 -6.82
N PRO A 50 -1.20 -1.58 -7.05
CA PRO A 50 -0.75 -0.83 -8.21
C PRO A 50 -0.65 -1.66 -9.47
N THR A 51 -0.94 -1.05 -10.60
CA THR A 51 -0.59 -1.54 -11.94
C THR A 51 0.32 -0.52 -12.61
N LEU A 52 1.47 -0.95 -13.13
CA LEU A 52 2.39 -0.12 -13.88
C LEU A 52 2.46 -0.62 -15.33
N VAL A 53 2.16 0.26 -16.28
CA VAL A 53 2.32 -0.02 -17.71
C VAL A 53 3.62 0.62 -18.19
N LEU A 54 4.56 -0.21 -18.63
CA LEU A 54 5.83 0.22 -19.19
C LEU A 54 5.66 0.83 -20.59
N ASP A 55 6.70 1.47 -21.12
CA ASP A 55 6.65 2.13 -22.44
C ASP A 55 6.52 1.13 -23.61
N ASP A 56 6.93 -0.12 -23.40
CA ASP A 56 6.74 -1.22 -24.36
C ASP A 56 5.36 -1.91 -24.27
N GLY A 57 4.50 -1.42 -23.36
CA GLY A 57 3.17 -1.97 -23.10
C GLY A 57 3.12 -3.12 -22.09
N THR A 58 4.25 -3.56 -21.54
CA THR A 58 4.26 -4.58 -20.49
C THR A 58 3.53 -4.09 -19.25
N VAL A 59 2.64 -4.93 -18.72
CA VAL A 59 1.84 -4.63 -17.52
C VAL A 59 2.45 -5.35 -16.31
N LEU A 60 3.00 -4.58 -15.37
CA LEU A 60 3.50 -5.07 -14.10
C LEU A 60 2.46 -4.83 -13.00
N MET A 61 2.31 -5.79 -12.10
CA MET A 61 1.49 -5.68 -10.90
C MET A 61 2.14 -6.39 -9.74
N ASP A 62 1.62 -6.11 -8.53
CA ASP A 62 2.22 -6.24 -7.23
C ASP A 62 3.37 -5.26 -6.99
N SER A 63 3.23 -4.51 -5.89
CA SER A 63 4.18 -3.44 -5.56
C SER A 63 5.61 -3.94 -5.37
N ASN A 64 5.81 -5.19 -4.91
CA ASN A 64 7.15 -5.74 -4.72
C ASN A 64 7.80 -6.07 -6.07
N LEU A 65 7.05 -6.65 -7.00
CA LEU A 65 7.57 -7.00 -8.33
C LEU A 65 7.86 -5.75 -9.17
N ILE A 66 6.99 -4.72 -9.08
CA ILE A 66 7.26 -3.42 -9.71
C ILE A 66 8.56 -2.84 -9.17
N LEU A 67 8.74 -2.80 -7.85
CA LEU A 67 9.93 -2.20 -7.24
C LEU A 67 11.19 -3.04 -7.45
N ASP A 68 11.10 -4.36 -7.46
CA ASP A 68 12.23 -5.26 -7.77
C ASP A 68 12.76 -5.01 -9.19
N HIS A 69 11.86 -4.78 -10.16
CA HIS A 69 12.24 -4.45 -11.54
C HIS A 69 13.16 -3.20 -11.62
N PHE A 70 12.88 -2.16 -10.83
CA PHE A 70 13.66 -0.91 -10.85
C PHE A 70 14.85 -0.94 -9.90
N GLU A 71 14.76 -1.66 -8.77
CA GLU A 71 15.83 -1.76 -7.78
C GLU A 71 17.14 -2.24 -8.40
N ALA A 72 17.06 -3.25 -9.28
CA ALA A 72 18.23 -3.84 -9.94
C ALA A 72 18.97 -2.85 -10.86
N GLN A 73 18.30 -1.80 -11.33
CA GLN A 73 18.83 -0.81 -12.28
C GLN A 73 19.08 0.56 -11.63
N ALA A 74 18.71 0.72 -10.36
CA ALA A 74 18.77 1.99 -9.67
C ALA A 74 20.22 2.43 -9.39
N SER A 75 20.55 3.68 -9.70
CA SER A 75 21.83 4.29 -9.31
C SER A 75 21.94 4.51 -7.78
N ARG A 76 20.78 4.63 -7.12
CA ARG A 76 20.64 4.72 -5.65
C ARG A 76 19.63 3.68 -5.19
N PRO A 77 20.09 2.45 -4.92
CA PRO A 77 19.19 1.38 -4.49
C PRO A 77 18.57 1.68 -3.13
N LEU A 78 17.30 1.31 -2.95
CA LEU A 78 16.56 1.44 -1.69
C LEU A 78 16.65 0.16 -0.85
N LEU A 79 17.33 -0.87 -1.36
CA LEU A 79 17.66 -2.12 -0.65
C LEU A 79 19.20 -2.24 -0.56
N PRO A 80 19.86 -1.48 0.35
CA PRO A 80 21.32 -1.45 0.44
C PRO A 80 21.89 -2.86 0.67
N PRO A 81 22.92 -3.28 -0.06
CA PRO A 81 23.47 -4.65 0.04
C PRO A 81 23.94 -5.04 1.44
N THR A 82 24.48 -4.07 2.20
CA THR A 82 25.04 -4.28 3.54
C THR A 82 23.99 -4.65 4.58
N ASP A 83 22.76 -4.12 4.46
CA ASP A 83 21.67 -4.31 5.44
C ASP A 83 20.39 -4.87 4.79
N ARG A 84 20.49 -5.40 3.59
CA ARG A 84 19.36 -5.86 2.78
C ARG A 84 18.35 -6.72 3.58
N HIS A 85 18.83 -7.67 4.37
CA HIS A 85 17.96 -8.57 5.14
C HIS A 85 17.16 -7.84 6.22
N ARG A 86 17.73 -6.82 6.87
CA ARG A 86 17.03 -6.00 7.88
C ARG A 86 15.99 -5.10 7.23
N VAL A 87 16.35 -4.47 6.10
CA VAL A 87 15.41 -3.65 5.32
C VAL A 87 14.25 -4.49 4.84
N LEU A 88 14.50 -5.69 4.29
CA LEU A 88 13.44 -6.61 3.86
C LEU A 88 12.57 -7.08 5.02
N ALA A 89 13.13 -7.42 6.17
CA ALA A 89 12.38 -7.84 7.35
C ALA A 89 11.41 -6.75 7.82
N ARG A 90 11.89 -5.50 7.92
CA ARG A 90 11.05 -4.37 8.34
C ARG A 90 10.03 -3.98 7.26
N THR A 91 10.41 -4.03 5.97
CA THR A 91 9.46 -3.86 4.85
C THR A 91 8.36 -4.90 4.92
N GLY A 92 8.69 -6.16 5.22
CA GLY A 92 7.72 -7.23 5.40
C GLY A 92 6.71 -6.95 6.51
N LEU A 93 7.15 -6.43 7.66
CA LEU A 93 6.25 -6.00 8.75
C LEU A 93 5.28 -4.89 8.28
N ALA A 94 5.79 -3.89 7.56
CA ALA A 94 4.97 -2.79 7.04
C ALA A 94 3.93 -3.29 6.03
N LEU A 95 4.31 -4.21 5.14
CA LEU A 95 3.39 -4.80 4.15
C LEU A 95 2.32 -5.67 4.80
N VAL A 96 2.69 -6.47 5.81
CA VAL A 96 1.73 -7.26 6.60
C VAL A 96 0.78 -6.33 7.35
N ALA A 97 1.27 -5.24 7.95
CA ALA A 97 0.41 -4.26 8.62
C ALA A 97 -0.61 -3.65 7.64
N CYS A 98 -0.18 -3.24 6.44
CA CYS A 98 -1.07 -2.77 5.38
C CYS A 98 -2.10 -3.84 4.98
N GLU A 99 -1.66 -5.09 4.75
CA GLU A 99 -2.54 -6.20 4.37
C GLU A 99 -3.63 -6.44 5.41
N LYS A 100 -3.27 -6.48 6.71
CA LYS A 100 -4.25 -6.71 7.77
C LYS A 100 -5.19 -5.53 7.94
N ALA A 101 -4.72 -4.29 7.79
CA ALA A 101 -5.58 -3.12 7.79
C ALA A 101 -6.56 -3.13 6.59
N VAL A 102 -6.12 -3.52 5.39
CA VAL A 102 -7.01 -3.71 4.23
C VAL A 102 -8.07 -4.78 4.50
N GLN A 103 -7.69 -5.92 5.12
CA GLN A 103 -8.66 -6.97 5.47
C GLN A 103 -9.70 -6.47 6.48
N VAL A 104 -9.31 -5.64 7.46
CA VAL A 104 -10.24 -4.97 8.38
C VAL A 104 -11.20 -4.04 7.62
N VAL A 105 -10.66 -3.22 6.70
CA VAL A 105 -11.49 -2.31 5.86
C VAL A 105 -12.50 -3.10 5.04
N TYR A 106 -12.07 -4.16 4.38
CA TYR A 106 -12.96 -4.96 3.53
C TYR A 106 -14.06 -5.65 4.34
N GLU A 107 -13.73 -6.22 5.50
CA GLU A 107 -14.74 -6.84 6.36
C GLU A 107 -15.73 -5.81 6.88
N ARG A 108 -15.28 -4.62 7.31
CA ARG A 108 -16.12 -3.59 7.91
C ARG A 108 -16.92 -2.77 6.90
N ARG A 109 -16.35 -2.47 5.72
CA ARG A 109 -16.97 -1.54 4.75
C ARG A 109 -17.67 -2.22 3.59
N LEU A 110 -17.22 -3.41 3.18
CA LEU A 110 -17.81 -4.14 2.06
C LEU A 110 -18.87 -5.15 2.49
N ARG A 111 -18.95 -5.48 3.78
CA ARG A 111 -19.94 -6.39 4.32
C ARG A 111 -20.94 -5.65 5.21
N PRO A 112 -22.25 -5.95 5.06
CA PRO A 112 -23.23 -5.51 6.04
C PRO A 112 -22.85 -5.97 7.44
N GLU A 113 -23.08 -5.16 8.45
CA GLU A 113 -22.70 -5.44 9.86
C GLU A 113 -23.16 -6.84 10.33
N THR A 114 -24.40 -7.23 9.95
CA THR A 114 -24.97 -8.54 10.28
C THR A 114 -24.27 -9.73 9.59
N LYS A 115 -23.40 -9.49 8.62
CA LYS A 115 -22.65 -10.52 7.89
C LYS A 115 -21.13 -10.43 8.14
N GLN A 116 -20.68 -9.54 9.02
CA GLN A 116 -19.29 -9.46 9.42
C GLN A 116 -18.93 -10.64 10.32
N HIS A 117 -17.74 -11.23 10.08
CA HIS A 117 -17.30 -12.38 10.84
C HIS A 117 -16.37 -11.95 11.98
N GLY A 118 -16.93 -11.78 13.19
CA GLY A 118 -16.22 -11.32 14.38
C GLY A 118 -14.88 -12.05 14.66
N PRO A 119 -14.85 -13.40 14.69
CA PRO A 119 -13.60 -14.15 14.91
C PRO A 119 -12.52 -13.86 13.84
N TRP A 120 -12.90 -13.58 12.62
CA TRP A 120 -11.95 -13.16 11.57
C TRP A 120 -11.41 -11.75 11.83
N LEU A 121 -12.27 -10.79 12.15
CA LEU A 121 -11.86 -9.43 12.53
C LEU A 121 -10.92 -9.44 13.74
N GLU A 122 -11.19 -10.25 14.76
CA GLU A 122 -10.32 -10.42 15.90
C GLU A 122 -8.93 -10.93 15.48
N ARG A 123 -8.89 -12.01 14.67
CA ARG A 123 -7.65 -12.60 14.19
C ARG A 123 -6.80 -11.60 13.40
N VAL A 124 -7.39 -10.90 12.42
CA VAL A 124 -6.64 -9.94 11.60
C VAL A 124 -6.20 -8.73 12.40
N SER A 125 -7.00 -8.30 13.40
CA SER A 125 -6.64 -7.21 14.31
C SER A 125 -5.47 -7.58 15.20
N LEU A 126 -5.39 -8.82 15.70
CA LEU A 126 -4.24 -9.32 16.46
C LEU A 126 -2.97 -9.32 15.58
N GLN A 127 -3.07 -9.79 14.34
CA GLN A 127 -1.95 -9.79 13.40
C GLN A 127 -1.49 -8.36 13.06
N LEU A 128 -2.44 -7.43 12.88
CA LEU A 128 -2.14 -6.01 12.67
C LEU A 128 -1.36 -5.43 13.85
N ARG A 129 -1.83 -5.63 15.09
CA ARG A 129 -1.15 -5.14 16.28
C ARG A 129 0.24 -5.74 16.44
N ALA A 130 0.42 -7.03 16.13
CA ALA A 130 1.72 -7.69 16.19
C ALA A 130 2.71 -7.10 15.18
N ALA A 131 2.27 -6.83 13.95
CA ALA A 131 3.09 -6.16 12.94
C ALA A 131 3.47 -4.73 13.36
N CYS A 132 2.51 -3.96 13.92
CA CYS A 132 2.75 -2.62 14.44
C CYS A 132 3.75 -2.64 15.61
N ALA A 133 3.66 -3.61 16.53
CA ALA A 133 4.62 -3.77 17.62
C ALA A 133 6.04 -4.06 17.10
N GLY A 134 6.17 -4.86 16.03
CA GLY A 134 7.45 -5.10 15.39
C GLY A 134 8.03 -3.85 14.71
N LEU A 135 7.18 -3.00 14.12
CA LEU A 135 7.58 -1.72 13.55
C LEU A 135 8.03 -0.73 14.62
N GLU A 136 7.33 -0.69 15.75
CA GLU A 136 7.74 0.12 16.92
C GLU A 136 9.09 -0.35 17.49
N ALA A 137 9.25 -1.66 17.70
CA ALA A 137 10.50 -2.23 18.23
C ALA A 137 11.71 -2.00 17.32
N SER A 138 11.47 -1.77 16.02
CA SER A 138 12.48 -1.47 15.00
C SER A 138 12.46 -0.01 14.54
N ALA A 139 11.81 0.90 15.28
CA ALA A 139 11.75 2.31 14.94
C ALA A 139 13.14 2.93 14.88
N ARG A 140 13.36 3.82 13.92
CA ARG A 140 14.65 4.42 13.61
C ARG A 140 14.73 5.86 14.08
N ALA A 141 15.96 6.38 14.19
CA ALA A 141 16.22 7.81 14.36
C ALA A 141 15.94 8.57 13.04
N GLU A 142 15.65 9.88 13.15
CA GLU A 142 15.32 10.73 11.98
C GLU A 142 16.47 10.87 10.96
N GLU A 143 17.71 10.63 11.38
CA GLU A 143 18.92 10.77 10.55
C GLU A 143 19.24 9.53 9.70
N ASP A 144 18.45 8.48 9.82
CA ASP A 144 18.69 7.23 9.10
C ASP A 144 18.43 7.37 7.60
N THR A 145 19.17 6.59 6.83
CA THR A 145 19.06 6.58 5.36
C THR A 145 17.67 6.18 4.91
N LEU A 146 17.13 6.94 3.94
CA LEU A 146 15.86 6.60 3.27
C LEU A 146 16.03 5.31 2.46
N ASP A 147 15.31 4.28 2.81
CA ASP A 147 15.28 2.96 2.17
C ASP A 147 13.84 2.42 2.03
N GLN A 148 13.68 1.22 1.46
CA GLN A 148 12.36 0.59 1.29
C GLN A 148 11.63 0.35 2.61
N ALA A 149 12.35 0.10 3.71
CA ALA A 149 11.72 -0.06 5.02
C ALA A 149 11.17 1.26 5.54
N ALA A 150 11.92 2.35 5.43
CA ALA A 150 11.48 3.67 5.85
C ALA A 150 10.26 4.13 5.03
N ILE A 151 10.30 4.01 3.69
CA ILE A 151 9.18 4.36 2.82
C ILE A 151 7.94 3.52 3.15
N SER A 152 8.08 2.19 3.19
CA SER A 152 6.95 1.29 3.42
C SER A 152 6.35 1.48 4.82
N SER A 153 7.19 1.69 5.82
CA SER A 153 6.80 1.92 7.21
C SER A 153 6.01 3.23 7.38
N ALA A 154 6.49 4.34 6.78
CA ALA A 154 5.80 5.62 6.85
C ALA A 154 4.47 5.63 6.08
N VAL A 155 4.42 4.96 4.93
CA VAL A 155 3.18 4.77 4.16
C VAL A 155 2.18 3.91 4.94
N ALA A 156 2.64 2.82 5.57
CA ALA A 156 1.79 1.95 6.39
C ALA A 156 1.19 2.71 7.57
N TRP A 157 1.99 3.52 8.27
CA TRP A 157 1.49 4.36 9.35
C TRP A 157 0.35 5.27 8.91
N ALA A 158 0.58 6.07 7.86
CA ALA A 158 -0.41 7.02 7.36
C ALA A 158 -1.72 6.31 6.96
N PHE A 159 -1.61 5.18 6.25
CA PHE A 159 -2.75 4.36 5.86
C PHE A 159 -3.53 3.81 7.06
N ILE A 160 -2.84 3.20 8.03
CA ILE A 160 -3.47 2.60 9.22
C ILE A 160 -4.17 3.67 10.07
N GLN A 161 -3.54 4.83 10.27
CA GLN A 161 -4.17 5.94 10.98
C GLN A 161 -5.38 6.50 10.25
N HIS A 162 -5.44 6.38 8.93
CA HIS A 162 -6.61 6.79 8.14
C HIS A 162 -7.77 5.79 8.22
N VAL A 163 -7.50 4.47 8.25
CA VAL A 163 -8.55 3.46 8.08
C VAL A 163 -8.86 2.62 9.32
N ALA A 164 -7.96 2.56 10.31
CA ALA A 164 -8.02 1.68 11.47
C ALA A 164 -7.44 2.33 12.74
N ALA A 165 -7.55 3.66 12.88
CA ALA A 165 -7.07 4.40 14.06
C ALA A 165 -7.69 3.90 15.37
N ASP A 166 -8.91 3.38 15.33
CA ASP A 166 -9.61 2.78 16.47
C ASP A 166 -8.93 1.49 16.98
N LEU A 167 -8.14 0.82 16.14
CA LEU A 167 -7.41 -0.40 16.51
C LEU A 167 -5.96 -0.11 16.91
N ILE A 168 -5.39 0.97 16.42
CA ILE A 168 -3.96 1.31 16.55
C ILE A 168 -3.83 2.73 17.10
N ASP A 169 -3.82 2.83 18.44
CA ASP A 169 -3.62 4.09 19.15
C ASP A 169 -2.14 4.54 19.00
N PRO A 170 -1.88 5.75 18.44
CA PRO A 170 -0.53 6.30 18.30
C PRO A 170 0.28 6.35 19.60
N ALA A 171 -0.37 6.49 20.74
CA ALA A 171 0.29 6.55 22.03
C ALA A 171 1.07 5.27 22.38
N ASN A 172 0.66 4.13 21.82
CA ASN A 172 1.33 2.85 22.01
C ASN A 172 2.51 2.61 21.07
N TYR A 173 2.75 3.52 20.10
CA TYR A 173 3.77 3.40 19.05
C TYR A 173 4.53 4.73 18.86
N PRO A 174 5.12 5.31 19.91
CA PRO A 174 5.68 6.66 19.86
C PRO A 174 6.91 6.77 18.93
N GLY A 175 7.75 5.74 18.89
CA GLY A 175 8.93 5.69 18.03
C GLY A 175 8.57 5.66 16.56
N TRP A 176 7.72 4.69 16.18
CA TRP A 176 7.23 4.57 14.80
C TRP A 176 6.40 5.77 14.35
N SER A 177 5.54 6.30 15.24
CA SER A 177 4.75 7.50 14.97
C SER A 177 5.63 8.70 14.64
N ARG A 178 6.70 8.93 15.42
CA ARG A 178 7.64 10.04 15.19
C ARG A 178 8.36 9.90 13.85
N GLU A 179 8.96 8.73 13.57
CA GLU A 179 9.64 8.44 12.31
C GLU A 179 8.70 8.63 11.10
N ALA A 180 7.51 8.06 11.18
CA ALA A 180 6.54 8.13 10.10
C ALA A 180 6.04 9.56 9.83
N ARG A 181 5.84 10.37 10.88
CA ARG A 181 5.46 11.78 10.73
C ARG A 181 6.56 12.58 10.05
N ALA A 182 7.81 12.45 10.50
CA ALA A 182 8.94 13.15 9.89
C ALA A 182 9.02 12.88 8.38
N LEU A 183 8.86 11.62 7.95
CA LEU A 183 8.85 11.26 6.53
C LEU A 183 7.62 11.78 5.79
N ASN A 184 6.41 11.64 6.35
CA ASN A 184 5.18 12.12 5.69
C ASN A 184 5.17 13.66 5.55
N ASP A 185 5.86 14.39 6.42
CA ASP A 185 6.04 15.85 6.35
C ASP A 185 7.16 16.29 5.39
N SER A 186 7.96 15.36 4.87
CA SER A 186 9.02 15.66 3.93
C SER A 186 8.50 16.12 2.56
N ALA A 187 9.31 16.88 1.82
CA ALA A 187 8.96 17.35 0.48
C ALA A 187 8.69 16.19 -0.51
N LEU A 188 9.38 15.06 -0.35
CA LEU A 188 9.19 13.86 -1.17
C LEU A 188 7.78 13.28 -0.97
N PHE A 189 7.38 13.01 0.28
CA PHE A 189 6.09 12.40 0.58
C PHE A 189 4.90 13.32 0.31
N ARG A 190 5.09 14.65 0.42
CA ARG A 190 4.05 15.65 0.08
C ARG A 190 3.72 15.69 -1.41
N ARG A 191 4.60 15.21 -2.30
CA ARG A 191 4.27 15.05 -3.73
C ARG A 191 3.27 13.92 -3.98
N TYR A 192 3.18 12.97 -3.05
CA TYR A 192 2.30 11.80 -3.10
C TYR A 192 1.42 11.76 -1.83
N PRO A 193 0.49 12.72 -1.67
CA PRO A 193 -0.32 12.81 -0.46
C PRO A 193 -1.24 11.60 -0.32
N LEU A 194 -1.57 11.24 0.93
CA LEU A 194 -2.63 10.28 1.18
C LEU A 194 -3.97 10.91 0.75
N GLU A 195 -4.58 10.38 -0.28
CA GLU A 195 -5.88 10.81 -0.76
C GLU A 195 -7.00 10.33 0.17
N PRO A 196 -8.14 11.05 0.25
CA PRO A 196 -9.33 10.53 0.91
C PRO A 196 -9.73 9.19 0.27
N ALA A 197 -10.09 8.20 1.09
CA ALA A 197 -10.51 6.90 0.58
C ALA A 197 -11.67 7.07 -0.41
N ALA A 198 -11.50 6.53 -1.60
CA ALA A 198 -12.57 6.47 -2.58
C ALA A 198 -13.77 5.72 -2.00
N PRO A 199 -15.03 6.09 -2.38
CA PRO A 199 -16.21 5.35 -1.95
C PRO A 199 -16.08 3.87 -2.33
N THR A 200 -16.04 2.99 -1.35
CA THR A 200 -15.95 1.54 -1.52
C THR A 200 -17.32 0.95 -1.84
N GLN A 201 -18.04 1.50 -2.81
CA GLN A 201 -19.26 0.87 -3.31
C GLN A 201 -18.85 -0.12 -4.40
N ILE A 202 -19.01 -1.42 -4.12
CA ILE A 202 -18.94 -2.43 -5.17
C ILE A 202 -20.23 -2.24 -5.99
N PRO A 203 -20.13 -1.90 -7.30
CA PRO A 203 -21.31 -1.90 -8.15
C PRO A 203 -21.95 -3.28 -8.09
N ILE A 204 -23.20 -3.37 -7.64
CA ILE A 204 -23.96 -4.62 -7.71
C ILE A 204 -24.17 -4.88 -9.20
N ARG A 205 -23.36 -5.77 -9.80
CA ARG A 205 -23.70 -6.33 -11.11
C ARG A 205 -25.02 -7.08 -10.91
N THR A 206 -26.11 -6.59 -11.47
CA THR A 206 -27.23 -7.43 -11.85
C THR A 206 -26.64 -8.42 -12.85
N GLN A 207 -26.47 -9.68 -12.44
CA GLN A 207 -26.00 -10.76 -13.31
C GLN A 207 -26.98 -10.89 -14.48
N SER A 208 -26.63 -10.36 -15.64
CA SER A 208 -27.02 -10.98 -16.89
C SER A 208 -26.24 -12.29 -16.94
N GLU A 209 -26.93 -13.41 -16.93
CA GLU A 209 -26.32 -14.74 -16.99
C GLU A 209 -25.30 -14.80 -18.15
N PRO A 210 -24.09 -15.32 -17.92
CA PRO A 210 -23.18 -15.57 -19.01
C PRO A 210 -23.79 -16.62 -19.91
N ASP A 211 -23.97 -16.28 -21.20
CA ASP A 211 -24.33 -17.22 -22.24
C ASP A 211 -23.18 -18.21 -22.42
N TYR A 212 -23.32 -19.40 -21.83
CA TYR A 212 -22.44 -20.54 -22.05
C TYR A 212 -22.90 -21.38 -23.25
N SER A 213 -23.25 -20.74 -24.37
CA SER A 213 -23.45 -21.45 -25.62
C SER A 213 -22.09 -21.92 -26.16
N ILE A 214 -21.79 -23.22 -26.00
CA ILE A 214 -20.69 -23.92 -26.65
C ILE A 214 -21.06 -24.21 -28.12
#